data_b878415e32cd95a5fdcfb5ebc9cd3ff6
#
_entry.id   b878415e32cd95a5fdcfb5ebc9cd3ff6
#
_cell.length_a   1.000
_cell.length_b   1.000
_cell.length_c   1.000
_cell.angle_alpha   90.00
_cell.angle_beta   90.00
_cell.angle_gamma   90.00
#
_symmetry.space_group_name_H-M   'P 1'
#
loop_
_entity.id
_entity.type
_entity.pdbx_description
1 polymer ?
#
loop_
_entity_poly.entity_id
_entity_poly.type
_entity_poly.pdbx_seq_one_letter_code
_entity_poly.pdbx_strand_id
1 'polypeptide(L)'
;MNIHHLYSTLPSFMIVVFCFVAALIFGSLIEYWVHRWMHNSYRVGRVHSKHHHSNCNQGVIREFMEYAGGSSIFMWPIFFISLEVGLSWSIGILVYAAFSAYSHQLQHDNPSRCFWTRIHYIHHKYNMEQHNFGLAMDVWDRVFGTYKPYKLEPLEEELLQAEKGYLDIKWW
;
A
#
# COMPACT_ATOMS: atom_id res chain seq x y z
N MET A 1 -2.10 26.76 -21.03
CA MET A 1 -0.77 26.99 -20.40
C MET A 1 0.16 25.94 -21.00
N ASN A 2 1.23 26.37 -21.67
CA ASN A 2 2.08 25.45 -22.43
C ASN A 2 3.01 24.70 -21.46
N ILE A 3 2.99 23.38 -21.47
CA ILE A 3 3.81 22.52 -20.58
C ILE A 3 5.30 22.89 -20.67
N HIS A 4 5.79 23.26 -21.88
CA HIS A 4 7.16 23.73 -22.06
C HIS A 4 7.52 24.99 -21.25
N HIS A 5 6.55 25.84 -20.95
CA HIS A 5 6.79 27.05 -20.16
C HIS A 5 6.94 26.74 -18.66
N LEU A 6 6.27 25.65 -18.17
CA LEU A 6 6.38 25.21 -16.77
C LEU A 6 7.79 24.64 -16.49
N TYR A 7 8.36 23.91 -17.43
CA TYR A 7 9.72 23.36 -17.30
C TYR A 7 10.83 24.43 -17.29
N SER A 8 10.58 25.59 -17.86
CA SER A 8 11.55 26.68 -17.85
C SER A 8 11.58 27.49 -16.55
N THR A 9 10.57 27.32 -15.68
CA THR A 9 10.40 28.12 -14.46
C THR A 9 10.72 27.36 -13.17
N LEU A 10 10.73 26.03 -13.20
CA LEU A 10 11.08 25.20 -12.03
C LEU A 10 12.47 24.58 -12.23
N PRO A 11 13.36 24.60 -11.21
CA PRO A 11 14.59 23.83 -11.25
C PRO A 11 14.28 22.35 -11.50
N SER A 12 15.02 21.69 -12.39
CA SER A 12 14.82 20.26 -12.75
C SER A 12 14.74 19.36 -11.52
N PHE A 13 15.47 19.68 -10.47
CA PHE A 13 15.42 18.99 -9.19
C PHE A 13 14.02 19.01 -8.55
N MET A 14 13.32 20.15 -8.57
CA MET A 14 11.98 20.26 -7.98
C MET A 14 10.96 19.39 -8.73
N ILE A 15 11.09 19.29 -10.06
CA ILE A 15 10.21 18.44 -10.88
C ILE A 15 10.42 16.96 -10.51
N VAL A 16 11.67 16.55 -10.38
CA VAL A 16 12.03 15.17 -9.98
C VAL A 16 11.47 14.84 -8.60
N VAL A 17 11.66 15.72 -7.60
CA VAL A 17 11.11 15.52 -6.26
C VAL A 17 9.58 15.48 -6.28
N PHE A 18 8.95 16.39 -7.02
CA PHE A 18 7.49 16.39 -7.16
C PHE A 18 6.97 15.09 -7.76
N CYS A 19 7.61 14.59 -8.83
CA CYS A 19 7.23 13.33 -9.47
C CYS A 19 7.39 12.14 -8.54
N PHE A 20 8.46 12.10 -7.73
CA PHE A 20 8.67 11.07 -6.72
C PHE A 20 7.54 11.07 -5.67
N VAL A 21 7.22 12.23 -5.09
CA VAL A 21 6.16 12.36 -4.09
C VAL A 21 4.79 12.03 -4.68
N ALA A 22 4.51 12.50 -5.89
CA ALA A 22 3.28 12.20 -6.59
C ALA A 22 3.13 10.69 -6.86
N ALA A 23 4.22 10.01 -7.17
CA ALA A 23 4.24 8.56 -7.36
C ALA A 23 3.95 7.78 -6.06
N LEU A 24 4.45 8.23 -4.91
CA LEU A 24 4.10 7.64 -3.60
C LEU A 24 2.61 7.78 -3.31
N ILE A 25 2.04 8.96 -3.54
CA ILE A 25 0.61 9.23 -3.33
C ILE A 25 -0.22 8.39 -4.29
N PHE A 26 0.17 8.33 -5.57
CA PHE A 26 -0.52 7.52 -6.57
C PHE A 26 -0.46 6.02 -6.23
N GLY A 27 0.70 5.51 -5.82
CA GLY A 27 0.86 4.11 -5.40
C GLY A 27 -0.09 3.76 -4.26
N SER A 28 -0.21 4.63 -3.26
CA SER A 28 -1.13 4.42 -2.13
C SER A 28 -2.60 4.46 -2.54
N LEU A 29 -2.96 5.28 -3.52
CA LEU A 29 -4.31 5.34 -4.08
C LEU A 29 -4.65 4.06 -4.86
N ILE A 30 -3.71 3.58 -5.68
CA ILE A 30 -3.89 2.33 -6.45
C ILE A 30 -4.02 1.14 -5.50
N GLU A 31 -3.21 1.04 -4.45
CA GLU A 31 -3.32 0.02 -3.41
C GLU A 31 -4.75 -0.05 -2.86
N TYR A 32 -5.28 1.10 -2.41
CA TYR A 32 -6.63 1.20 -1.88
C TYR A 32 -7.70 0.71 -2.89
N TRP A 33 -7.62 1.17 -4.15
CA TRP A 33 -8.59 0.80 -5.17
C TRP A 33 -8.49 -0.66 -5.58
N VAL A 34 -7.28 -1.21 -5.68
CA VAL A 34 -7.06 -2.63 -6.00
C VAL A 34 -7.62 -3.51 -4.89
N HIS A 35 -7.32 -3.20 -3.63
CA HIS A 35 -7.86 -3.96 -2.49
C HIS A 35 -9.40 -3.89 -2.44
N ARG A 36 -9.97 -2.69 -2.58
CA ARG A 36 -11.42 -2.51 -2.65
C ARG A 36 -12.05 -3.26 -3.83
N TRP A 37 -11.39 -3.27 -4.97
CA TRP A 37 -11.85 -4.03 -6.14
C TRP A 37 -11.80 -5.55 -5.90
N MET A 38 -10.79 -6.05 -5.20
CA MET A 38 -10.68 -7.46 -4.83
C MET A 38 -11.91 -7.94 -4.03
N HIS A 39 -12.43 -7.13 -3.11
CA HIS A 39 -13.65 -7.44 -2.37
C HIS A 39 -14.92 -7.48 -3.23
N ASN A 40 -14.95 -6.70 -4.30
CA ASN A 40 -16.14 -6.58 -5.17
C ASN A 40 -16.06 -7.45 -6.45
N SER A 41 -14.95 -8.13 -6.70
CA SER A 41 -14.71 -8.91 -7.92
C SER A 41 -14.95 -10.39 -7.72
N TYR A 42 -15.86 -10.99 -8.51
CA TYR A 42 -16.12 -12.44 -8.43
C TYR A 42 -14.88 -13.32 -8.71
N ARG A 43 -14.03 -12.93 -9.65
CA ARG A 43 -12.86 -13.73 -10.04
C ARG A 43 -11.66 -13.55 -9.11
N VAL A 44 -11.28 -12.31 -8.86
CA VAL A 44 -10.13 -11.95 -8.01
C VAL A 44 -10.50 -12.09 -6.53
N GLY A 45 -11.75 -11.79 -6.19
CA GLY A 45 -12.28 -11.92 -4.83
C GLY A 45 -12.18 -13.32 -4.26
N ARG A 46 -12.22 -14.39 -5.08
CA ARG A 46 -12.01 -15.75 -4.58
C ARG A 46 -10.61 -15.98 -4.00
N VAL A 47 -9.59 -15.41 -4.64
CA VAL A 47 -8.20 -15.52 -4.15
C VAL A 47 -8.06 -14.70 -2.87
N HIS A 48 -8.62 -13.49 -2.87
CA HIS A 48 -8.60 -12.59 -1.73
C HIS A 48 -9.43 -13.12 -0.54
N SER A 49 -10.61 -13.67 -0.78
CA SER A 49 -11.41 -14.35 0.24
C SER A 49 -10.67 -15.53 0.86
N LYS A 50 -9.92 -16.32 0.07
CA LYS A 50 -9.07 -17.38 0.60
C LYS A 50 -7.97 -16.82 1.50
N HIS A 51 -7.37 -15.70 1.13
CA HIS A 51 -6.39 -14.98 1.95
C HIS A 51 -7.00 -14.56 3.31
N HIS A 52 -8.22 -13.99 3.31
CA HIS A 52 -8.95 -13.66 4.54
C HIS A 52 -9.19 -14.88 5.44
N HIS A 53 -9.67 -16.00 4.87
CA HIS A 53 -10.00 -17.20 5.65
C HIS A 53 -8.78 -17.91 6.22
N SER A 54 -7.69 -17.96 5.48
CA SER A 54 -6.48 -18.68 5.89
C SER A 54 -5.50 -17.80 6.67
N ASN A 55 -5.72 -16.48 6.67
CA ASN A 55 -4.76 -15.48 7.16
C ASN A 55 -3.33 -15.72 6.62
N CYS A 56 -3.26 -16.31 5.41
CA CYS A 56 -2.00 -16.68 4.77
C CYS A 56 -1.41 -15.47 4.07
N ASN A 57 -0.22 -15.14 4.44
CA ASN A 57 0.62 -14.14 3.81
C ASN A 57 1.70 -14.82 2.94
N GLN A 58 2.15 -14.15 1.90
CA GLN A 58 3.10 -14.70 0.94
C GLN A 58 4.56 -14.42 1.30
N GLY A 59 4.80 -13.45 2.16
CA GLY A 59 6.09 -12.89 2.49
C GLY A 59 6.40 -11.60 1.73
N VAL A 60 7.18 -10.73 2.37
CA VAL A 60 7.46 -9.36 1.89
C VAL A 60 7.97 -9.32 0.46
N ILE A 61 8.93 -10.19 0.14
CA ILE A 61 9.61 -10.15 -1.18
C ILE A 61 8.68 -10.59 -2.29
N ARG A 62 7.90 -11.63 -2.06
CA ARG A 62 6.96 -12.11 -3.07
C ARG A 62 5.86 -11.08 -3.32
N GLU A 63 5.30 -10.49 -2.27
CA GLU A 63 4.31 -9.43 -2.41
C GLU A 63 4.87 -8.20 -3.11
N PHE A 64 6.09 -7.78 -2.74
CA PHE A 64 6.77 -6.70 -3.45
C PHE A 64 6.88 -6.98 -4.95
N MET A 65 7.28 -8.19 -5.34
CA MET A 65 7.40 -8.57 -6.76
C MET A 65 6.05 -8.52 -7.48
N GLU A 66 4.97 -8.94 -6.82
CA GLU A 66 3.62 -8.88 -7.38
C GLU A 66 3.14 -7.41 -7.51
N TYR A 67 3.39 -6.57 -6.51
CA TYR A 67 3.04 -5.15 -6.55
C TYR A 67 3.86 -4.38 -7.58
N ALA A 68 5.16 -4.61 -7.66
CA ALA A 68 6.05 -4.01 -8.65
C ALA A 68 5.66 -4.43 -10.07
N GLY A 69 5.38 -5.72 -10.28
CA GLY A 69 4.92 -6.25 -11.56
C GLY A 69 3.58 -5.67 -11.99
N GLY A 70 2.60 -5.65 -11.10
CA GLY A 70 1.27 -5.09 -11.38
C GLY A 70 1.31 -3.57 -11.64
N SER A 71 2.16 -2.84 -10.93
CA SER A 71 2.29 -1.38 -11.09
C SER A 71 3.14 -0.96 -12.30
N SER A 72 3.83 -1.89 -12.97
CA SER A 72 4.69 -1.59 -14.14
C SER A 72 3.94 -0.87 -15.26
N ILE A 73 2.66 -1.15 -15.46
CA ILE A 73 1.81 -0.49 -16.45
C ILE A 73 1.69 1.03 -16.22
N PHE A 74 1.87 1.50 -14.99
CA PHE A 74 1.81 2.92 -14.61
C PHE A 74 3.20 3.59 -14.67
N MET A 75 4.28 2.81 -14.79
CA MET A 75 5.63 3.35 -14.89
C MET A 75 5.98 3.73 -16.34
N TRP A 76 5.68 2.85 -17.29
CA TRP A 76 6.08 3.03 -18.68
C TRP A 76 5.61 4.32 -19.35
N PRO A 77 4.35 4.76 -19.22
CA PRO A 77 3.89 5.96 -19.92
C PRO A 77 4.64 7.24 -19.52
N ILE A 78 5.16 7.29 -18.30
CA ILE A 78 5.84 8.49 -17.77
C ILE A 78 7.20 8.71 -18.43
N PHE A 79 7.83 7.65 -18.96
CA PHE A 79 9.09 7.79 -19.71
C PHE A 79 8.93 8.56 -21.03
N PHE A 80 7.73 8.66 -21.57
CA PHE A 80 7.47 9.52 -22.74
C PHE A 80 7.57 11.02 -22.43
N ILE A 81 7.58 11.43 -21.17
CA ILE A 81 7.78 12.83 -20.75
C ILE A 81 9.28 13.15 -20.75
N SER A 82 10.07 12.40 -19.99
CA SER A 82 11.54 12.42 -19.99
C SER A 82 12.07 11.22 -19.21
N LEU A 83 13.33 10.87 -19.43
CA LEU A 83 14.00 9.80 -18.69
C LEU A 83 14.05 10.09 -17.19
N GLU A 84 14.39 11.31 -16.80
CA GLU A 84 14.52 11.73 -15.39
C GLU A 84 13.19 11.64 -14.65
N VAL A 85 12.11 12.13 -15.26
CA VAL A 85 10.76 12.06 -14.71
C VAL A 85 10.29 10.60 -14.62
N GLY A 86 10.52 9.82 -15.67
CA GLY A 86 10.17 8.38 -15.68
C GLY A 86 10.91 7.58 -14.62
N LEU A 87 12.19 7.82 -14.42
CA LEU A 87 12.99 7.18 -13.36
C LEU A 87 12.49 7.59 -11.98
N SER A 88 12.30 8.89 -11.75
CA SER A 88 11.82 9.41 -10.47
C SER A 88 10.46 8.82 -10.08
N TRP A 89 9.52 8.81 -11.02
CA TRP A 89 8.21 8.22 -10.86
C TRP A 89 8.29 6.72 -10.54
N SER A 90 9.07 5.98 -11.33
CA SER A 90 9.22 4.52 -11.15
C SER A 90 9.84 4.17 -9.80
N ILE A 91 10.86 4.93 -9.36
CA ILE A 91 11.47 4.75 -8.04
C ILE A 91 10.42 5.02 -6.94
N GLY A 92 9.61 6.07 -7.06
CA GLY A 92 8.53 6.37 -6.11
C GLY A 92 7.50 5.24 -6.00
N ILE A 93 7.06 4.69 -7.14
CA ILE A 93 6.15 3.54 -7.17
C ILE A 93 6.79 2.31 -6.50
N LEU A 94 8.04 1.99 -6.82
CA LEU A 94 8.74 0.84 -6.23
C LEU A 94 8.98 1.00 -4.72
N VAL A 95 9.34 2.20 -4.27
CA VAL A 95 9.48 2.50 -2.83
C VAL A 95 8.14 2.31 -2.11
N TYR A 96 7.04 2.80 -2.71
CA TYR A 96 5.73 2.58 -2.11
C TYR A 96 5.35 1.10 -2.10
N ALA A 97 5.58 0.37 -3.19
CA ALA A 97 5.32 -1.08 -3.27
C ALA A 97 6.08 -1.86 -2.19
N ALA A 98 7.35 -1.51 -1.94
CA ALA A 98 8.14 -2.13 -0.88
C ALA A 98 7.59 -1.79 0.53
N PHE A 99 7.20 -0.54 0.75
CA PHE A 99 6.59 -0.12 2.01
C PHE A 99 5.24 -0.80 2.25
N SER A 100 4.41 -0.92 1.21
CA SER A 100 3.11 -1.57 1.28
C SER A 100 3.25 -3.07 1.56
N ALA A 101 4.13 -3.78 0.85
CA ALA A 101 4.39 -5.20 1.09
C ALA A 101 4.92 -5.47 2.50
N TYR A 102 5.84 -4.64 2.98
CA TYR A 102 6.34 -4.72 4.35
C TYR A 102 5.24 -4.45 5.38
N SER A 103 4.45 -3.38 5.19
CA SER A 103 3.36 -3.01 6.11
C SER A 103 2.28 -4.07 6.19
N HIS A 104 1.90 -4.64 5.05
CA HIS A 104 0.94 -5.72 4.95
C HIS A 104 1.42 -6.95 5.73
N GLN A 105 2.64 -7.41 5.46
CA GLN A 105 3.22 -8.56 6.15
C GLN A 105 3.37 -8.32 7.65
N LEU A 106 3.80 -7.11 8.05
CA LEU A 106 3.95 -6.76 9.46
C LEU A 106 2.60 -6.81 10.19
N GLN A 107 1.52 -6.36 9.57
CA GLN A 107 0.18 -6.42 10.15
C GLN A 107 -0.37 -7.84 10.28
N HIS A 108 0.08 -8.79 9.46
CA HIS A 108 -0.24 -10.21 9.60
C HIS A 108 0.57 -10.89 10.69
N ASP A 109 1.87 -10.66 10.76
CA ASP A 109 2.78 -11.41 11.62
C ASP A 109 2.98 -10.76 13.00
N ASN A 110 2.96 -9.41 13.05
CA ASN A 110 3.22 -8.65 14.24
C ASN A 110 2.53 -7.27 14.23
N PRO A 111 1.21 -7.21 14.30
CA PRO A 111 0.43 -5.97 14.16
C PRO A 111 0.73 -4.94 15.26
N SER A 112 1.25 -5.34 16.43
CA SER A 112 1.64 -4.43 17.50
C SER A 112 2.78 -3.50 17.09
N ARG A 113 3.65 -3.93 16.18
CA ARG A 113 4.79 -3.14 15.69
C ARG A 113 4.41 -2.17 14.58
N CYS A 114 3.27 -2.36 13.92
CA CYS A 114 2.78 -1.43 12.90
C CYS A 114 2.13 -0.21 13.56
N PHE A 115 2.95 0.71 14.08
CA PHE A 115 2.49 1.86 14.86
C PHE A 115 1.82 2.96 14.01
N TRP A 116 2.07 2.98 12.70
CA TRP A 116 1.50 4.00 11.80
C TRP A 116 0.08 3.68 11.35
N THR A 117 -0.28 2.39 11.27
CA THR A 117 -1.65 1.94 11.05
C THR A 117 -1.80 0.46 11.40
N ARG A 118 -2.96 0.08 11.91
CA ARG A 118 -3.36 -1.33 12.08
C ARG A 118 -4.62 -1.66 11.29
N ILE A 119 -4.88 -0.83 10.26
CA ILE A 119 -6.17 -0.87 9.55
C ILE A 119 -6.40 -2.21 8.85
N HIS A 120 -5.36 -2.79 8.25
CA HIS A 120 -5.43 -4.06 7.56
C HIS A 120 -5.58 -5.24 8.53
N TYR A 121 -4.88 -5.23 9.66
CA TYR A 121 -5.09 -6.20 10.73
C TYR A 121 -6.54 -6.20 11.22
N ILE A 122 -7.10 -5.02 11.46
CA ILE A 122 -8.49 -4.82 11.89
C ILE A 122 -9.46 -5.31 10.81
N HIS A 123 -9.17 -5.01 9.55
CA HIS A 123 -9.94 -5.43 8.39
C HIS A 123 -10.06 -6.97 8.32
N HIS A 124 -8.95 -7.69 8.47
CA HIS A 124 -8.95 -9.16 8.52
C HIS A 124 -9.64 -9.71 9.76
N LYS A 125 -9.26 -9.20 10.93
CA LYS A 125 -9.76 -9.71 12.22
C LYS A 125 -11.28 -9.66 12.34
N TYR A 126 -11.90 -8.61 11.80
CA TYR A 126 -13.35 -8.41 11.89
C TYR A 126 -14.07 -8.65 10.57
N ASN A 127 -13.39 -9.27 9.60
CA ASN A 127 -13.93 -9.61 8.28
C ASN A 127 -14.69 -8.43 7.63
N MET A 128 -14.02 -7.30 7.50
CA MET A 128 -14.63 -6.03 7.06
C MET A 128 -14.73 -5.95 5.53
N GLU A 129 -15.76 -6.54 4.94
CA GLU A 129 -15.93 -6.58 3.48
C GLU A 129 -16.14 -5.21 2.81
N GLN A 130 -16.57 -4.18 3.58
CA GLN A 130 -16.96 -2.87 3.04
C GLN A 130 -16.17 -1.70 3.64
N HIS A 131 -15.17 -1.96 4.47
CA HIS A 131 -14.44 -0.93 5.21
C HIS A 131 -12.96 -1.27 5.34
N ASN A 132 -12.15 -0.21 5.55
CA ASN A 132 -10.74 -0.34 5.92
C ASN A 132 -9.90 -1.06 4.85
N PHE A 133 -9.96 -0.56 3.62
CA PHE A 133 -9.26 -1.16 2.47
C PHE A 133 -7.77 -0.79 2.36
N GLY A 134 -7.29 0.20 3.13
CA GLY A 134 -5.87 0.54 3.14
C GLY A 134 -5.03 -0.61 3.68
N LEU A 135 -3.89 -0.90 3.06
CA LEU A 135 -2.88 -1.84 3.57
C LEU A 135 -1.85 -1.11 4.41
N ALA A 136 -1.16 -0.15 3.82
CA ALA A 136 -0.09 0.58 4.46
C ALA A 136 -0.53 1.90 5.09
N MET A 137 -1.66 2.47 4.65
CA MET A 137 -2.19 3.76 5.11
C MET A 137 -3.72 3.74 5.13
N ASP A 138 -4.33 4.50 6.07
CA ASP A 138 -5.78 4.65 6.19
C ASP A 138 -6.32 5.95 5.55
N VAL A 139 -5.47 6.73 4.90
CA VAL A 139 -5.82 8.05 4.36
C VAL A 139 -6.96 7.97 3.34
N TRP A 140 -6.92 7.00 2.44
CA TRP A 140 -7.94 6.85 1.40
C TRP A 140 -9.27 6.32 1.94
N ASP A 141 -9.23 5.49 2.98
CA ASP A 141 -10.45 5.10 3.68
C ASP A 141 -11.16 6.31 4.29
N ARG A 142 -10.40 7.26 4.83
CA ARG A 142 -10.96 8.52 5.37
C ARG A 142 -11.50 9.41 4.26
N VAL A 143 -10.76 9.55 3.15
CA VAL A 143 -11.17 10.38 2.01
C VAL A 143 -12.43 9.83 1.34
N PHE A 144 -12.54 8.51 1.16
CA PHE A 144 -13.67 7.86 0.50
C PHE A 144 -14.78 7.36 1.45
N GLY A 145 -14.68 7.67 2.75
CA GLY A 145 -15.71 7.34 3.73
C GLY A 145 -15.84 5.85 4.06
N THR A 146 -14.80 5.06 3.78
CA THR A 146 -14.74 3.63 4.10
C THR A 146 -14.00 3.33 5.41
N TYR A 147 -13.48 4.37 6.07
CA TYR A 147 -12.83 4.22 7.36
C TYR A 147 -13.85 3.88 8.45
N LYS A 148 -13.62 2.76 9.12
CA LYS A 148 -14.40 2.34 10.29
C LYS A 148 -13.45 2.26 11.48
N PRO A 149 -13.60 3.17 12.47
CA PRO A 149 -12.80 3.11 13.67
C PRO A 149 -13.13 1.84 14.45
N TYR A 150 -12.12 1.23 15.00
CA TYR A 150 -12.25 0.11 15.91
C TYR A 150 -11.34 0.31 17.13
N LYS A 151 -11.84 0.00 18.30
CA LYS A 151 -11.07 -0.01 19.54
C LYS A 151 -10.86 -1.47 19.95
N LEU A 152 -9.61 -1.87 20.05
CA LEU A 152 -9.27 -3.19 20.55
C LEU A 152 -9.66 -3.27 22.04
N GLU A 153 -10.17 -4.43 22.45
CA GLU A 153 -10.40 -4.70 23.88
C GLU A 153 -9.04 -4.77 24.61
N PRO A 154 -8.99 -4.39 25.91
CA PRO A 154 -7.73 -4.36 26.65
C PRO A 154 -6.94 -5.68 26.61
N LEU A 155 -7.63 -6.81 26.70
CA LEU A 155 -7.01 -8.14 26.61
C LEU A 155 -6.42 -8.40 25.20
N GLU A 156 -7.08 -7.93 24.15
CA GLU A 156 -6.61 -8.06 22.78
C GLU A 156 -5.38 -7.20 22.58
N GLU A 157 -5.34 -6.01 23.16
CA GLU A 157 -4.20 -5.10 23.07
C GLU A 157 -2.99 -5.66 23.84
N GLU A 158 -3.22 -6.31 24.97
CA GLU A 158 -2.20 -7.02 25.74
C GLU A 158 -1.62 -8.23 24.97
N LEU A 159 -2.48 -9.04 24.33
CA LEU A 159 -2.05 -10.16 23.49
C LEU A 159 -1.27 -9.73 22.25
N LEU A 160 -1.49 -8.50 21.77
CA LEU A 160 -0.74 -7.93 20.66
C LEU A 160 0.60 -7.32 21.09
N GLN A 161 0.87 -7.15 22.39
CA GLN A 161 2.16 -6.70 22.91
C GLN A 161 3.20 -7.82 22.72
N ALA A 162 3.46 -8.13 21.45
CA ALA A 162 4.31 -9.26 21.11
C ALA A 162 5.79 -8.93 21.31
N GLU A 163 6.50 -9.93 21.77
CA GLU A 163 7.95 -9.94 21.96
C GLU A 163 8.74 -9.88 20.64
N LYS A 164 8.08 -10.01 19.49
CA LYS A 164 8.71 -10.05 18.16
C LYS A 164 9.21 -8.69 17.71
N GLY A 165 10.38 -8.67 17.08
CA GLY A 165 10.97 -7.48 16.46
C GLY A 165 10.29 -7.07 15.14
N TYR A 166 10.71 -5.92 14.59
CA TYR A 166 10.23 -5.42 13.29
C TYR A 166 10.61 -6.31 12.12
N LEU A 167 11.68 -7.10 12.24
CA LEU A 167 12.18 -7.98 11.19
C LEU A 167 11.77 -9.45 11.38
N ASP A 168 11.09 -9.78 12.50
CA ASP A 168 10.60 -11.12 12.81
C ASP A 168 9.27 -11.40 12.08
N ILE A 169 9.30 -11.26 10.77
CA ILE A 169 8.19 -11.43 9.85
C ILE A 169 8.60 -12.34 8.69
N LYS A 170 7.62 -12.87 7.98
CA LYS A 170 7.89 -13.70 6.81
C LYS A 170 8.42 -12.87 5.65
N TRP A 171 9.61 -13.20 5.18
CA TRP A 171 10.24 -12.52 4.03
C TRP A 171 9.99 -13.21 2.69
N TRP A 172 9.85 -14.57 2.69
CA TRP A 172 9.65 -15.41 1.49
C TRP A 172 8.44 -16.34 1.62
#